data_2665364d210a4aa7f6352a6cc758ee73
#
_entry.id   2665364d210a4aa7f6352a6cc758ee73
#
_cell.length_a   1.000
_cell.length_b   1.000
_cell.length_c   1.000
_cell.angle_alpha   90.00
_cell.angle_beta   90.00
_cell.angle_gamma   90.00
#
_symmetry.space_group_name_H-M   'P 1'
#
loop_
_entity.id
_entity.type
_entity.pdbx_description
1 polymer ?
#
loop_
_entity_poly.entity_id
_entity_poly.type
_entity_poly.pdbx_seq_one_letter_code
_entity_poly.pdbx_strand_id
1 'polypeptide(L)'
;MDLSALREDFPLFAQRPELVYLDSAATSQKPRRVIEALRRYYETLNANVHRGAYRLSAEATEAYEEARRRLARFLHAEPRASGCVRTTTG
;
A
#
# COMPACT_ATOMS: atom_id res chain seq x y z
N MET A 1 -4.30 21.63 12.26
CA MET A 1 -4.58 20.18 12.06
C MET A 1 -4.73 19.50 13.41
N ASP A 2 -5.82 18.79 13.60
CA ASP A 2 -6.04 18.02 14.82
C ASP A 2 -5.40 16.65 14.68
N LEU A 3 -4.28 16.45 15.34
CA LEU A 3 -3.55 15.18 15.26
C LEU A 3 -4.29 14.04 15.94
N SER A 4 -5.18 14.36 16.89
CA SER A 4 -6.01 13.33 17.55
C SER A 4 -6.94 12.66 16.55
N ALA A 5 -7.46 13.41 15.57
CA ALA A 5 -8.33 12.85 14.56
C ALA A 5 -7.59 11.87 13.65
N LEU A 6 -6.30 12.09 13.41
CA LEU A 6 -5.50 11.18 12.61
C LEU A 6 -5.32 9.81 13.25
N ARG A 7 -5.31 9.74 14.58
CA ARG A 7 -5.19 8.45 15.27
C ARG A 7 -6.36 7.53 14.96
N GLU A 8 -7.53 8.09 14.71
CA GLU A 8 -8.73 7.30 14.41
C GLU A 8 -8.65 6.59 13.08
N ASP A 9 -7.78 7.06 12.18
CA ASP A 9 -7.56 6.40 10.89
C ASP A 9 -6.79 5.09 11.02
N PHE A 10 -6.19 4.83 12.19
CA PHE A 10 -5.42 3.63 12.45
C PHE A 10 -6.21 2.70 13.37
N PRO A 11 -6.69 1.56 12.86
CA PRO A 11 -7.56 0.68 13.65
C PRO A 11 -6.96 0.24 14.99
N LEU A 12 -5.65 0.05 15.06
CA LEU A 12 -5.02 -0.34 16.31
C LEU A 12 -5.26 0.71 17.38
N PHE A 13 -5.09 1.99 17.05
CA PHE A 13 -5.25 3.07 18.03
C PHE A 13 -6.72 3.29 18.37
N ALA A 14 -7.63 3.02 17.44
CA ALA A 14 -9.06 3.09 17.73
C ALA A 14 -9.46 2.03 18.75
N GLN A 15 -8.86 0.84 18.69
CA GLN A 15 -9.14 -0.25 19.62
C GLN A 15 -8.40 -0.11 20.94
N ARG A 16 -7.30 0.62 20.95
CA ARG A 16 -6.47 0.84 22.13
C ARG A 16 -6.21 2.32 22.33
N PRO A 17 -7.20 3.09 22.71
CA PRO A 17 -7.11 4.56 22.71
C PRO A 17 -6.06 5.13 23.66
N GLU A 18 -5.65 4.39 24.67
CA GLU A 18 -4.65 4.85 25.63
C GLU A 18 -3.22 4.47 25.28
N LEU A 19 -3.05 3.71 24.18
CA LEU A 19 -1.73 3.24 23.79
C LEU A 19 -0.88 4.39 23.27
N VAL A 20 0.34 4.48 23.77
CA VAL A 20 1.39 5.34 23.20
C VAL A 20 2.36 4.43 22.46
N TYR A 21 2.42 4.59 21.14
CA TYR A 21 3.23 3.70 20.30
C TYR A 21 4.48 4.43 19.83
N LEU A 22 5.64 3.91 20.21
CA LEU A 22 6.94 4.54 19.90
C LEU A 22 7.90 3.61 19.17
N ASP A 23 7.38 2.55 18.55
CA ASP A 23 8.21 1.51 17.94
C ASP A 23 8.08 1.48 16.41
N SER A 24 7.79 2.61 15.79
CA SER A 24 7.61 2.71 14.35
C SER A 24 8.87 2.37 13.56
N ALA A 25 10.05 2.48 14.18
CA ALA A 25 11.29 2.08 13.52
C ALA A 25 11.32 0.57 13.23
N ALA A 26 10.70 -0.23 14.09
CA ALA A 26 10.61 -1.68 13.87
C ALA A 26 9.43 -2.02 12.98
N THR A 27 8.26 -1.46 13.25
CA THR A 27 7.08 -1.64 12.42
C THR A 27 6.12 -0.47 12.59
N SER A 28 5.68 0.10 11.50
CA SER A 28 4.69 1.18 11.53
C SER A 28 3.29 0.61 11.60
N GLN A 29 2.41 1.29 12.33
CA GLN A 29 1.00 0.92 12.30
C GLN A 29 0.41 1.29 10.94
N LYS A 30 -0.63 0.56 10.53
CA LYS A 30 -1.22 0.70 9.20
C LYS A 30 -2.57 1.43 9.31
N PRO A 31 -2.77 2.46 8.50
CA PRO A 31 -4.08 3.11 8.43
C PRO A 31 -5.12 2.17 7.82
N ARG A 32 -6.38 2.42 8.14
CA ARG A 32 -7.50 1.61 7.65
C ARG A 32 -7.46 1.47 6.13
N ARG A 33 -7.14 2.54 5.43
CA ARG A 33 -7.07 2.56 3.97
C ARG A 33 -6.09 1.54 3.42
N VAL A 34 -4.94 1.38 4.08
CA VAL A 34 -3.92 0.41 3.66
C VAL A 34 -4.39 -1.02 3.93
N ILE A 35 -4.98 -1.25 5.10
CA ILE A 35 -5.48 -2.58 5.47
C ILE A 35 -6.58 -3.02 4.49
N GLU A 36 -7.51 -2.13 4.18
CA GLU A 36 -8.59 -2.43 3.24
C GLU A 36 -8.09 -2.64 1.81
N ALA A 37 -7.04 -1.92 1.40
CA ALA A 37 -6.45 -2.12 0.09
C ALA A 37 -5.81 -3.51 -0.02
N LEU A 38 -5.09 -3.96 1.02
CA LEU A 38 -4.52 -5.30 1.06
C LEU A 38 -5.62 -6.36 1.03
N ARG A 39 -6.65 -6.17 1.84
CA ARG A 39 -7.76 -7.10 1.89
C ARG A 39 -8.43 -7.22 0.52
N ARG A 40 -8.72 -6.09 -0.12
CA ARG A 40 -9.35 -6.06 -1.45
C ARG A 40 -8.48 -6.75 -2.47
N TYR A 41 -7.17 -6.51 -2.42
CA TYR A 41 -6.25 -7.14 -3.34
C TYR A 41 -6.32 -8.67 -3.22
N TYR A 42 -6.21 -9.19 -2.01
CA TYR A 42 -6.24 -10.65 -1.83
C TYR A 42 -7.60 -11.25 -2.16
N GLU A 43 -8.68 -10.54 -1.93
CA GLU A 43 -10.01 -11.06 -2.22
C GLU A 43 -10.38 -10.97 -3.71
N THR A 44 -9.81 -10.02 -4.45
CA THR A 44 -10.31 -9.73 -5.80
C THR A 44 -9.26 -9.67 -6.90
N LEU A 45 -7.99 -9.49 -6.59
CA LEU A 45 -6.97 -9.20 -7.60
C LEU A 45 -5.71 -10.06 -7.49
N ASN A 46 -5.61 -10.92 -6.50
CA ASN A 46 -4.37 -11.66 -6.27
C ASN A 46 -4.03 -12.58 -7.44
N ALA A 47 -3.00 -12.22 -8.19
CA ALA A 47 -2.55 -12.97 -9.35
C ALA A 47 -1.08 -12.67 -9.62
N ASN A 48 -0.49 -13.44 -10.53
CA ASN A 48 0.90 -13.25 -10.91
C ASN A 48 1.05 -12.00 -11.78
N VAL A 49 1.69 -10.99 -11.23
CA VAL A 49 1.89 -9.71 -11.91
C VAL A 49 2.90 -9.87 -13.04
N HIS A 50 2.60 -9.32 -14.21
CA HIS A 50 3.44 -9.29 -15.41
C HIS A 50 3.69 -10.64 -16.10
N ARG A 51 3.29 -11.76 -15.50
CA ARG A 51 3.64 -13.07 -16.04
C ARG A 51 2.46 -13.91 -16.48
N GLY A 52 1.26 -13.59 -16.03
CA GLY A 52 0.07 -14.33 -16.41
C GLY A 52 -0.52 -13.81 -17.71
N ALA A 53 -1.08 -14.71 -18.52
CA ALA A 53 -1.71 -14.36 -19.79
C ALA A 53 -3.24 -14.34 -19.68
N TYR A 54 -3.77 -14.21 -18.49
CA TYR A 54 -5.22 -14.24 -18.26
C TYR A 54 -5.67 -12.92 -17.62
N ARG A 55 -6.99 -12.70 -17.67
CA ARG A 55 -7.59 -11.44 -17.30
C ARG A 55 -7.24 -10.96 -15.89
N LEU A 56 -7.31 -11.85 -14.91
CA LEU A 56 -7.00 -11.48 -13.53
C LEU A 56 -5.55 -10.98 -13.39
N SER A 57 -4.63 -11.64 -14.09
CA SER A 57 -3.23 -11.21 -14.09
C SER A 57 -3.08 -9.81 -14.69
N ALA A 58 -3.82 -9.51 -15.77
CA ALA A 58 -3.80 -8.18 -16.37
C ALA A 58 -4.33 -7.13 -15.41
N GLU A 59 -5.40 -7.43 -14.68
CA GLU A 59 -5.96 -6.52 -13.69
C GLU A 59 -5.00 -6.28 -12.54
N ALA A 60 -4.33 -7.34 -12.05
CA ALA A 60 -3.34 -7.21 -11.00
C ALA A 60 -2.13 -6.37 -11.46
N THR A 61 -1.70 -6.59 -12.69
CA THR A 61 -0.60 -5.82 -13.30
C THR A 61 -0.97 -4.34 -13.39
N GLU A 62 -2.18 -4.04 -13.84
CA GLU A 62 -2.62 -2.64 -13.94
C GLU A 62 -2.65 -1.96 -12.57
N ALA A 63 -3.14 -2.67 -11.55
CA ALA A 63 -3.16 -2.12 -10.18
C ALA A 63 -1.74 -1.85 -9.68
N TYR A 64 -0.82 -2.77 -9.94
CA TYR A 64 0.58 -2.61 -9.55
C TYR A 64 1.22 -1.42 -10.24
N GLU A 65 1.03 -1.30 -11.55
CA GLU A 65 1.61 -0.21 -12.31
C GLU A 65 1.02 1.14 -11.93
N GLU A 66 -0.27 1.19 -11.63
CA GLU A 66 -0.89 2.43 -11.15
C GLU A 66 -0.31 2.86 -9.80
N ALA A 67 -0.12 1.93 -8.89
CA ALA A 67 0.52 2.23 -7.61
C ALA A 67 1.94 2.78 -7.81
N ARG A 68 2.67 2.18 -8.74
CA ARG A 68 4.02 2.62 -9.09
C ARG A 68 4.01 4.05 -9.64
N ARG A 69 3.06 4.34 -10.54
CA ARG A 69 2.93 5.70 -11.09
C ARG A 69 2.60 6.73 -10.01
N ARG A 70 1.71 6.38 -9.07
CA ARG A 70 1.36 7.28 -7.98
C ARG A 70 2.56 7.56 -7.08
N LEU A 71 3.33 6.54 -6.75
CA LEU A 71 4.52 6.71 -5.94
C LEU A 71 5.55 7.58 -6.65
N ALA A 72 5.76 7.34 -7.95
CA ALA A 72 6.69 8.15 -8.73
C ALA A 72 6.26 9.63 -8.75
N ARG A 73 4.97 9.91 -8.91
CA ARG A 73 4.48 11.29 -8.86
C ARG A 73 4.72 11.94 -7.50
N PHE A 74 4.49 11.19 -6.44
CA PHE A 74 4.74 11.69 -5.09
C PHE A 74 6.20 12.06 -4.89
N LEU A 75 7.12 11.26 -5.44
CA LEU A 75 8.56 11.47 -5.32
C LEU A 75 9.13 12.39 -6.40
N HIS A 76 8.31 12.85 -7.33
CA HIS A 76 8.76 13.64 -8.51
C HIS A 76 9.81 12.88 -9.33
N ALA A 77 9.60 11.56 -9.51
CA ALA A 77 10.52 10.69 -10.21
C ALA A 77 9.91 10.16 -11.52
N GLU A 78 10.78 9.78 -12.45
CA GLU A 78 10.37 9.14 -13.70
C GLU A 78 9.99 7.68 -13.39
N PRO A 79 8.75 7.22 -13.66
CA PRO A 79 8.33 5.87 -13.32
C PRO A 79 9.18 4.77 -13.94
N ARG A 80 9.66 4.97 -15.16
CA ARG A 80 10.42 3.96 -15.89
C ARG A 80 11.89 3.92 -15.50
N ALA A 81 12.48 5.06 -15.22
CA ALA A 81 13.92 5.18 -14.98
C ALA A 81 14.30 5.05 -13.52
N SER A 82 13.39 5.42 -12.61
CA SER A 82 13.74 5.61 -11.21
C SER A 82 13.97 4.31 -10.43
N GLY A 83 13.35 3.21 -10.83
CA GLY A 83 13.37 2.02 -10.01
C GLY A 83 12.79 2.25 -8.61
N CYS A 84 11.93 3.26 -8.46
CA CYS A 84 11.39 3.65 -7.16
C CYS A 84 10.55 2.56 -6.51
N VAL A 85 10.02 1.66 -7.32
CA VAL A 85 9.34 0.46 -6.84
C VAL A 85 9.97 -0.73 -7.53
N ARG A 86 10.60 -1.57 -6.76
CA ARG A 86 11.22 -2.78 -7.28
C ARG A 86 10.88 -3.94 -6.35
N THR A 87 10.40 -5.01 -6.91
CA THR A 87 10.12 -6.23 -6.16
C THR A 87 11.10 -7.33 -6.59
N THR A 88 11.25 -8.32 -5.74
CA THR A 88 12.13 -9.46 -6.04
C THR A 88 11.59 -10.33 -7.17
N THR A 89 10.31 -10.18 -7.49
CA THR A 89 9.65 -10.97 -8.54
C THR A 89 9.40 -10.19 -9.82
N GLY A 90 9.71 -8.90 -9.80
CA GLY A 90 9.40 -7.99 -10.92
C GLY A 90 10.46 -7.86 -11.96
#